data_3f9e1d6130fb6c65798096b4ec27fb50
#
_entry.id   3f9e1d6130fb6c65798096b4ec27fb50
#
_cell.length_a   1.000
_cell.length_b   1.000
_cell.length_c   1.000
_cell.angle_alpha   90.00
_cell.angle_beta   90.00
_cell.angle_gamma   90.00
#
_symmetry.space_group_name_H-M   'P 1'
#
loop_
_entity.id
_entity.type
_entity.pdbx_description
1 polymer ?
#
loop_
_entity_poly.entity_id
_entity_poly.type
_entity_poly.pdbx_seq_one_letter_code
_entity_poly.pdbx_strand_id
1 'polypeptide(L)'
;MIGKIKNKKNGYLLVEILISMFIFSVLVFVISVFLKRMVIMEKAKKDSQKIYEKMYFSMDKIVLDIRNRDIQKFSYEGENNNIFVRENFIIFKLNEIFYKIEYDKGKLFVSDAENNGKFGSKVEVGKFDEAKFEKVGELLIIRLKENKNEDVRVVKI
;
A
#
# COMPACT_ATOMS: atom_id res chain seq x y z
N MET A 1 39.88 -25.83 -68.54
CA MET A 1 38.78 -24.93 -68.19
C MET A 1 38.07 -25.41 -66.93
N ILE A 2 38.71 -25.33 -65.74
CA ILE A 2 38.10 -25.75 -64.45
C ILE A 2 38.57 -24.75 -63.43
N GLY A 3 38.02 -23.56 -63.37
CA GLY A 3 38.50 -22.56 -62.42
C GLY A 3 37.52 -21.47 -62.01
N LYS A 4 36.27 -21.45 -62.47
CA LYS A 4 35.35 -20.33 -62.31
C LYS A 4 34.08 -20.59 -61.46
N ILE A 5 33.89 -21.80 -60.95
CA ILE A 5 32.64 -22.15 -60.21
C ILE A 5 32.81 -22.03 -58.71
N LYS A 6 34.02 -21.99 -58.13
CA LYS A 6 34.28 -21.96 -56.73
C LYS A 6 33.96 -20.61 -56.03
N ASN A 7 34.05 -19.49 -56.76
CA ASN A 7 33.86 -18.16 -56.14
C ASN A 7 32.39 -17.73 -55.95
N LYS A 8 31.43 -18.27 -56.68
CA LYS A 8 30.02 -17.95 -56.52
C LYS A 8 29.42 -18.53 -55.26
N LYS A 9 29.85 -19.73 -54.86
CA LYS A 9 29.36 -20.38 -53.62
C LYS A 9 29.83 -19.67 -52.34
N ASN A 10 31.03 -19.12 -52.34
CA ASN A 10 31.57 -18.40 -51.18
C ASN A 10 30.91 -17.04 -50.95
N GLY A 11 30.49 -16.33 -52.02
CA GLY A 11 29.75 -15.08 -51.91
C GLY A 11 28.33 -15.27 -51.34
N TYR A 12 27.66 -16.37 -51.71
CA TYR A 12 26.34 -16.69 -51.20
C TYR A 12 26.36 -17.01 -49.69
N LEU A 13 27.32 -17.81 -49.23
CA LEU A 13 27.53 -18.12 -47.80
C LEU A 13 27.79 -16.87 -46.97
N LEU A 14 28.53 -15.89 -47.47
CA LEU A 14 28.81 -14.65 -46.75
C LEU A 14 27.55 -13.80 -46.54
N VAL A 15 26.70 -13.71 -47.57
CA VAL A 15 25.42 -13.01 -47.51
C VAL A 15 24.46 -13.71 -46.54
N GLU A 16 24.42 -15.03 -46.52
CA GLU A 16 23.58 -15.81 -45.60
C GLU A 16 23.98 -15.61 -44.15
N ILE A 17 25.30 -15.58 -43.84
CA ILE A 17 25.80 -15.27 -42.51
C ILE A 17 25.44 -13.86 -42.10
N LEU A 18 25.58 -12.86 -42.99
CA LEU A 18 25.21 -11.48 -42.67
C LEU A 18 23.73 -11.33 -42.37
N ILE A 19 22.86 -11.95 -43.15
CA ILE A 19 21.41 -11.93 -42.94
C ILE A 19 21.08 -12.60 -41.58
N SER A 20 21.69 -13.75 -41.30
CA SER A 20 21.47 -14.47 -40.02
C SER A 20 21.91 -13.64 -38.82
N MET A 21 23.08 -12.96 -38.89
CA MET A 21 23.55 -12.06 -37.85
C MET A 21 22.64 -10.86 -37.67
N PHE A 22 22.10 -10.31 -38.75
CA PHE A 22 21.14 -9.21 -38.67
C PHE A 22 19.85 -9.64 -37.99
N ILE A 23 19.25 -10.76 -38.39
CA ILE A 23 18.04 -11.31 -37.75
C ILE A 23 18.29 -11.59 -36.29
N PHE A 24 19.44 -12.19 -35.95
CA PHE A 24 19.81 -12.47 -34.57
C PHE A 24 19.91 -11.19 -33.72
N SER A 25 20.54 -10.14 -34.27
CA SER A 25 20.67 -8.84 -33.55
C SER A 25 19.32 -8.19 -33.31
N VAL A 26 18.38 -8.25 -34.25
CA VAL A 26 17.02 -7.76 -34.11
C VAL A 26 16.29 -8.56 -33.05
N LEU A 27 16.41 -9.88 -33.02
CA LEU A 27 15.82 -10.74 -32.00
C LEU A 27 16.33 -10.38 -30.58
N VAL A 28 17.65 -10.26 -30.43
CA VAL A 28 18.27 -9.87 -29.14
C VAL A 28 17.77 -8.51 -28.67
N PHE A 29 17.64 -7.55 -29.60
CA PHE A 29 17.10 -6.23 -29.29
C PHE A 29 15.65 -6.30 -28.79
N VAL A 30 14.78 -7.02 -29.49
CA VAL A 30 13.37 -7.19 -29.10
C VAL A 30 13.25 -7.85 -27.73
N ILE A 31 14.01 -8.94 -27.49
CA ILE A 31 14.03 -9.62 -26.20
C ILE A 31 14.50 -8.67 -25.09
N SER A 32 15.54 -7.88 -25.32
CA SER A 32 16.07 -6.92 -24.35
C SER A 32 15.04 -5.86 -23.96
N VAL A 33 14.29 -5.32 -24.93
CA VAL A 33 13.21 -4.36 -24.68
C VAL A 33 12.09 -5.00 -23.87
N PHE A 34 11.72 -6.25 -24.19
CA PHE A 34 10.68 -6.98 -23.49
C PHE A 34 11.06 -7.27 -22.03
N LEU A 35 12.28 -7.76 -21.79
CA LEU A 35 12.79 -8.00 -20.44
C LEU A 35 12.82 -6.73 -19.61
N LYS A 36 13.26 -5.60 -20.17
CA LYS A 36 13.25 -4.30 -19.48
C LYS A 36 11.83 -3.91 -19.03
N ARG A 37 10.83 -4.09 -19.90
CA ARG A 37 9.42 -3.82 -19.56
C ARG A 37 8.92 -4.74 -18.45
N MET A 38 9.24 -6.04 -18.49
CA MET A 38 8.87 -6.99 -17.44
C MET A 38 9.41 -6.57 -16.07
N VAL A 39 10.69 -6.19 -15.99
CA VAL A 39 11.32 -5.75 -14.73
C VAL A 39 10.62 -4.49 -14.18
N ILE A 40 10.28 -3.53 -15.03
CA ILE A 40 9.56 -2.31 -14.61
C ILE A 40 8.17 -2.66 -14.07
N MET A 41 7.43 -3.54 -14.77
CA MET A 41 6.09 -3.98 -14.34
C MET A 41 6.15 -4.76 -13.03
N GLU A 42 7.14 -5.63 -12.86
CA GLU A 42 7.32 -6.39 -11.61
C GLU A 42 7.62 -5.46 -10.43
N LYS A 43 8.48 -4.46 -10.63
CA LYS A 43 8.76 -3.46 -9.61
C LYS A 43 7.50 -2.68 -9.21
N ALA A 44 6.74 -2.19 -10.18
CA ALA A 44 5.48 -1.48 -9.93
C ALA A 44 4.47 -2.34 -9.18
N LYS A 45 4.37 -3.64 -9.52
CA LYS A 45 3.51 -4.59 -8.81
C LYS A 45 3.96 -4.79 -7.36
N LYS A 46 5.26 -4.97 -7.11
CA LYS A 46 5.80 -5.13 -5.75
C LYS A 46 5.58 -3.88 -4.89
N ASP A 47 5.75 -2.69 -5.46
CA ASP A 47 5.51 -1.43 -4.75
C ASP A 47 4.02 -1.29 -4.38
N SER A 48 3.11 -1.63 -5.30
CA SER A 48 1.67 -1.65 -5.02
C SER A 48 1.30 -2.67 -3.93
N GLN A 49 1.87 -3.88 -3.98
CA GLN A 49 1.63 -4.90 -2.95
C GLN A 49 2.07 -4.44 -1.56
N LYS A 50 3.24 -3.80 -1.43
CA LYS A 50 3.72 -3.25 -0.15
C LYS A 50 2.77 -2.20 0.42
N ILE A 51 2.21 -1.34 -0.42
CA ILE A 51 1.21 -0.35 -0.01
C ILE A 51 -0.04 -1.05 0.52
N TYR A 52 -0.56 -2.04 -0.21
CA TYR A 52 -1.72 -2.82 0.24
C TYR A 52 -1.48 -3.53 1.57
N GLU A 53 -0.35 -4.22 1.71
CA GLU A 53 0.00 -4.90 2.96
C GLU A 53 0.06 -3.92 4.12
N LYS A 54 0.72 -2.78 3.95
CA LYS A 54 0.80 -1.74 4.96
C LYS A 54 -0.58 -1.20 5.36
N MET A 55 -1.43 -0.89 4.38
CA MET A 55 -2.81 -0.43 4.63
C MET A 55 -3.60 -1.50 5.38
N TYR A 56 -3.55 -2.75 4.91
CA TYR A 56 -4.24 -3.88 5.51
C TYR A 56 -3.83 -4.07 6.97
N PHE A 57 -2.54 -4.15 7.26
CA PHE A 57 -2.04 -4.33 8.64
C PHE A 57 -2.40 -3.16 9.54
N SER A 58 -2.30 -1.92 9.06
CA SER A 58 -2.69 -0.74 9.85
C SER A 58 -4.18 -0.74 10.16
N MET A 59 -5.01 -1.07 9.16
CA MET A 59 -6.45 -1.13 9.30
C MET A 59 -6.87 -2.28 10.22
N ASP A 60 -6.29 -3.47 10.01
CA ASP A 60 -6.59 -4.67 10.81
C ASP A 60 -6.26 -4.46 12.28
N LYS A 61 -5.12 -3.82 12.56
CA LYS A 61 -4.73 -3.45 13.93
C LYS A 61 -5.78 -2.56 14.59
N ILE A 62 -6.24 -1.50 13.91
CA ILE A 62 -7.26 -0.59 14.42
C ILE A 62 -8.58 -1.32 14.66
N VAL A 63 -9.02 -2.12 13.70
CA VAL A 63 -10.28 -2.87 13.80
C VAL A 63 -10.22 -3.89 14.92
N LEU A 64 -9.13 -4.62 15.08
CA LEU A 64 -8.94 -5.58 16.16
C LEU A 64 -8.92 -4.90 17.53
N ASP A 65 -8.25 -3.77 17.65
CA ASP A 65 -8.21 -3.00 18.88
C ASP A 65 -9.62 -2.51 19.30
N ILE A 66 -10.45 -2.17 18.33
CA ILE A 66 -11.84 -1.73 18.61
C ILE A 66 -12.77 -2.93 18.84
N ARG A 67 -12.67 -4.01 18.05
CA ARG A 67 -13.65 -5.11 18.04
C ARG A 67 -13.47 -6.13 19.17
N ASN A 68 -12.23 -6.43 19.55
CA ASN A 68 -11.90 -7.54 20.45
C ASN A 68 -11.80 -7.12 21.92
N ARG A 69 -12.12 -5.87 22.27
CA ARG A 69 -11.94 -5.35 23.61
C ARG A 69 -13.26 -4.78 24.15
N ASP A 70 -13.50 -4.96 25.42
CA ASP A 70 -14.63 -4.37 26.13
C ASP A 70 -14.42 -2.85 26.24
N ILE A 71 -14.91 -2.12 25.24
CA ILE A 71 -14.86 -0.67 25.21
C ILE A 71 -15.79 -0.12 26.28
N GLN A 72 -15.23 0.61 27.23
CA GLN A 72 -15.96 1.22 28.34
C GLN A 72 -16.61 2.53 27.91
N LYS A 73 -17.77 2.83 28.48
CA LYS A 73 -18.39 4.16 28.36
C LYS A 73 -17.53 5.21 29.08
N PHE A 74 -17.33 6.33 28.43
CA PHE A 74 -16.61 7.46 29.00
C PHE A 74 -17.24 8.78 28.57
N SER A 75 -16.96 9.84 29.32
CA SER A 75 -17.34 11.20 28.96
C SER A 75 -16.15 11.93 28.39
N TYR A 76 -16.32 12.48 27.20
CA TYR A 76 -15.32 13.31 26.55
C TYR A 76 -16.01 14.51 25.86
N GLU A 77 -15.51 15.71 26.09
CA GLU A 77 -16.13 16.97 25.60
C GLU A 77 -17.63 17.11 25.98
N GLY A 78 -18.05 16.55 27.09
CA GLY A 78 -19.46 16.59 27.53
C GLY A 78 -20.39 15.56 26.92
N GLU A 79 -19.88 14.71 26.01
CA GLU A 79 -20.61 13.60 25.40
C GLU A 79 -20.26 12.27 26.07
N ASN A 80 -21.29 11.46 26.41
CA ASN A 80 -21.12 10.11 26.93
C ASN A 80 -21.19 9.10 25.77
N ASN A 81 -20.08 8.52 25.40
CA ASN A 81 -19.97 7.59 24.29
C ASN A 81 -19.06 6.41 24.63
N ASN A 82 -19.20 5.30 23.89
CA ASN A 82 -18.23 4.21 23.90
C ASN A 82 -17.01 4.59 23.05
N ILE A 83 -17.25 5.26 21.92
CA ILE A 83 -16.22 5.76 21.00
C ILE A 83 -16.58 7.18 20.63
N PHE A 84 -15.65 8.09 20.84
CA PHE A 84 -15.74 9.46 20.36
C PHE A 84 -15.06 9.58 19.02
N VAL A 85 -15.78 10.11 18.00
CA VAL A 85 -15.33 10.13 16.62
C VAL A 85 -15.34 11.55 16.07
N ARG A 86 -14.23 11.95 15.50
CA ARG A 86 -14.10 13.14 14.64
C ARG A 86 -13.50 12.70 13.29
N GLU A 87 -13.56 13.55 12.29
CA GLU A 87 -13.10 13.22 10.94
C GLU A 87 -11.64 12.72 10.89
N ASN A 88 -10.77 13.28 11.74
CA ASN A 88 -9.34 13.01 11.77
C ASN A 88 -8.85 12.22 12.97
N PHE A 89 -9.72 11.90 13.94
CA PHE A 89 -9.35 11.07 15.08
C PHE A 89 -10.53 10.35 15.71
N ILE A 90 -10.19 9.27 16.41
CA ILE A 90 -11.11 8.52 17.28
C ILE A 90 -10.48 8.36 18.66
N ILE A 91 -11.34 8.37 19.69
CA ILE A 91 -10.94 8.11 21.08
C ILE A 91 -11.85 7.02 21.63
N PHE A 92 -11.27 6.05 22.33
CA PHE A 92 -11.98 5.01 23.05
C PHE A 92 -11.24 4.64 24.34
N LYS A 93 -11.96 4.05 25.31
CA LYS A 93 -11.41 3.68 26.61
C LYS A 93 -11.39 2.16 26.77
N LEU A 94 -10.24 1.62 27.16
CA LEU A 94 -10.01 0.21 27.43
C LEU A 94 -9.25 0.04 28.73
N ASN A 95 -9.76 -0.79 29.65
CA ASN A 95 -9.09 -1.08 30.94
C ASN A 95 -8.56 0.17 31.66
N GLU A 96 -9.41 1.19 31.76
CA GLU A 96 -9.11 2.50 32.36
C GLU A 96 -8.10 3.38 31.56
N ILE A 97 -7.57 2.91 30.42
CA ILE A 97 -6.65 3.65 29.57
C ILE A 97 -7.42 4.21 28.37
N PHE A 98 -7.20 5.48 28.07
CA PHE A 98 -7.71 6.12 26.87
C PHE A 98 -6.75 5.88 25.71
N TYR A 99 -7.29 5.52 24.57
CA TYR A 99 -6.56 5.39 23.30
C TYR A 99 -7.08 6.42 22.33
N LYS A 100 -6.16 7.11 21.66
CA LYS A 100 -6.46 8.02 20.56
C LYS A 100 -5.77 7.55 19.32
N ILE A 101 -6.51 7.38 18.23
CA ILE A 101 -5.98 7.16 16.90
C ILE A 101 -6.23 8.45 16.12
N GLU A 102 -5.18 9.08 15.65
CA GLU A 102 -5.21 10.41 15.04
C GLU A 102 -4.46 10.42 13.71
N TYR A 103 -5.05 11.03 12.70
CA TYR A 103 -4.41 11.33 11.45
C TYR A 103 -3.98 12.80 11.43
N ASP A 104 -2.68 13.02 11.31
CA ASP A 104 -2.08 14.35 11.26
C ASP A 104 -0.96 14.40 10.23
N LYS A 105 -1.00 15.39 9.32
CA LYS A 105 0.04 15.68 8.33
C LYS A 105 0.51 14.46 7.54
N GLY A 106 -0.42 13.66 7.04
CA GLY A 106 -0.10 12.49 6.23
C GLY A 106 0.34 11.27 7.03
N LYS A 107 0.16 11.28 8.36
CA LYS A 107 0.58 10.20 9.23
C LYS A 107 -0.55 9.78 10.17
N LEU A 108 -0.65 8.49 10.38
CA LEU A 108 -1.55 7.89 11.36
C LEU A 108 -0.78 7.58 12.63
N PHE A 109 -1.28 8.07 13.75
CA PHE A 109 -0.67 7.90 15.05
C PHE A 109 -1.62 7.20 16.01
N VAL A 110 -1.04 6.44 16.93
CA VAL A 110 -1.73 5.91 18.12
C VAL A 110 -1.05 6.49 19.33
N SER A 111 -1.84 6.96 20.29
CA SER A 111 -1.37 7.41 21.59
C SER A 111 -2.33 6.91 22.68
N ASP A 112 -1.80 6.72 23.87
CA ASP A 112 -2.54 6.34 25.06
C ASP A 112 -2.48 7.44 26.12
N ALA A 113 -3.41 7.43 27.04
CA ALA A 113 -3.45 8.34 28.18
C ALA A 113 -3.96 7.60 29.41
N GLU A 114 -3.18 7.65 30.47
CA GLU A 114 -3.66 7.35 31.81
C GLU A 114 -4.38 8.58 32.37
N ASN A 115 -5.69 8.44 32.62
CA ASN A 115 -6.51 9.48 33.29
C ASN A 115 -6.50 10.92 32.71
N ASN A 116 -7.65 11.31 32.15
CA ASN A 116 -8.05 12.70 31.87
C ASN A 116 -7.31 13.47 30.76
N GLY A 117 -7.14 12.86 29.57
CA GLY A 117 -7.02 13.62 28.31
C GLY A 117 -5.65 14.19 27.97
N LYS A 118 -4.61 13.91 28.75
CA LYS A 118 -3.23 14.18 28.32
C LYS A 118 -2.66 12.93 27.65
N PHE A 119 -2.81 12.86 26.32
CA PHE A 119 -2.24 11.77 25.55
C PHE A 119 -0.71 11.83 25.58
N GLY A 120 -0.08 10.68 25.82
CA GLY A 120 1.35 10.51 25.88
C GLY A 120 2.05 10.57 24.51
N SER A 121 3.18 9.89 24.39
CA SER A 121 3.96 9.86 23.15
C SER A 121 3.16 9.24 22.01
N LYS A 122 3.15 9.92 20.85
CA LYS A 122 2.49 9.42 19.65
C LYS A 122 3.38 8.37 18.97
N VAL A 123 2.83 7.19 18.71
CA VAL A 123 3.49 6.13 17.94
C VAL A 123 2.96 6.16 16.50
N GLU A 124 3.85 6.36 15.55
CA GLU A 124 3.49 6.33 14.12
C GLU A 124 3.12 4.90 13.70
N VAL A 125 1.91 4.71 13.18
CA VAL A 125 1.40 3.43 12.66
C VAL A 125 1.68 3.32 11.17
N GLY A 126 1.54 4.42 10.44
CA GLY A 126 1.77 4.46 9.00
C GLY A 126 1.64 5.85 8.42
N LYS A 127 2.02 5.96 7.13
CA LYS A 127 1.85 7.16 6.32
C LYS A 127 0.79 6.89 5.27
N PHE A 128 -0.15 7.81 5.11
CA PHE A 128 -1.27 7.70 4.18
C PHE A 128 -1.56 9.08 3.58
N ASP A 129 -2.11 9.12 2.38
CA ASP A 129 -2.54 10.39 1.77
C ASP A 129 -3.77 10.94 2.47
N GLU A 130 -4.64 10.04 2.94
CA GLU A 130 -5.87 10.39 3.65
C GLU A 130 -6.24 9.29 4.64
N ALA A 131 -6.70 9.70 5.84
CA ALA A 131 -7.39 8.82 6.76
C ALA A 131 -8.59 9.57 7.35
N LYS A 132 -9.77 8.94 7.29
CA LYS A 132 -11.03 9.51 7.79
C LYS A 132 -11.75 8.51 8.68
N PHE A 133 -12.39 9.06 9.70
CA PHE A 133 -13.22 8.33 10.64
C PHE A 133 -14.61 8.94 10.65
N GLU A 134 -15.62 8.11 10.53
CA GLU A 134 -17.02 8.55 10.53
C GLU A 134 -17.86 7.60 11.41
N LYS A 135 -18.78 8.16 12.19
CA LYS A 135 -19.73 7.39 12.99
C LYS A 135 -21.13 7.56 12.42
N VAL A 136 -21.77 6.46 12.07
CA VAL A 136 -23.15 6.43 11.59
C VAL A 136 -23.96 5.46 12.47
N GLY A 137 -24.70 5.99 13.43
CA GLY A 137 -25.40 5.18 14.44
C GLY A 137 -24.44 4.35 15.29
N GLU A 138 -24.56 3.02 15.22
CA GLU A 138 -23.68 2.05 15.89
C GLU A 138 -22.52 1.57 15.00
N LEU A 139 -22.30 2.21 13.87
CA LEU A 139 -21.24 1.82 12.94
C LEU A 139 -20.15 2.89 12.93
N LEU A 140 -18.91 2.42 13.05
CA LEU A 140 -17.70 3.21 12.78
C LEU A 140 -17.17 2.83 11.41
N ILE A 141 -17.04 3.83 10.55
CA ILE A 141 -16.46 3.70 9.22
C ILE A 141 -15.06 4.28 9.28
N ILE A 142 -14.07 3.47 8.90
CA ILE A 142 -12.67 3.84 8.85
C ILE A 142 -12.23 3.76 7.40
N ARG A 143 -11.67 4.84 6.88
CA ARG A 143 -11.18 4.93 5.50
C ARG A 143 -9.72 5.32 5.50
N LEU A 144 -8.89 4.53 4.84
CA LEU A 144 -7.48 4.85 4.58
C LEU A 144 -7.26 4.88 3.06
N LYS A 145 -6.47 5.86 2.61
CA LYS A 145 -6.11 6.02 1.20
C LYS A 145 -4.62 6.29 1.06
N GLU A 146 -4.00 5.61 0.11
CA GLU A 146 -2.61 5.83 -0.29
C GLU A 146 -2.46 5.63 -1.80
N ASN A 147 -2.04 6.67 -2.53
CA ASN A 147 -2.02 6.73 -3.98
C ASN A 147 -3.41 6.48 -4.61
N LYS A 148 -3.53 5.40 -5.40
CA LYS A 148 -4.80 4.97 -6.02
C LYS A 148 -5.53 3.91 -5.20
N ASN A 149 -4.96 3.48 -4.09
CA ASN A 149 -5.52 2.42 -3.26
C ASN A 149 -6.33 3.01 -2.12
N GLU A 150 -7.46 2.41 -1.84
CA GLU A 150 -8.35 2.78 -0.76
C GLU A 150 -8.80 1.49 -0.04
N ASP A 151 -8.77 1.50 1.29
CA ASP A 151 -9.37 0.47 2.14
C ASP A 151 -10.41 1.13 3.05
N VAL A 152 -11.61 0.53 3.08
CA VAL A 152 -12.73 1.00 3.90
C VAL A 152 -13.21 -0.15 4.76
N ARG A 153 -13.23 0.07 6.08
CA ARG A 153 -13.74 -0.90 7.03
C ARG A 153 -14.92 -0.32 7.80
N VAL A 154 -15.89 -1.18 8.07
CA VAL A 154 -17.05 -0.87 8.88
C VAL A 154 -17.03 -1.77 10.11
N VAL A 155 -17.03 -1.16 11.27
CA VAL A 155 -16.98 -1.84 12.57
C VAL A 155 -18.23 -1.48 13.35
N LYS A 156 -18.94 -2.48 13.90
CA LYS A 156 -20.03 -2.25 14.87
C LYS A 156 -19.42 -1.90 16.22
N ILE A 157 -19.90 -0.82 16.84
CA ILE A 157 -19.42 -0.25 18.11
C ILE A 157 -20.52 -0.19 19.16
#